data_1a95ae9ff5fe26d39ab42d81fb1f6153
#
_entry.id   1a95ae9ff5fe26d39ab42d81fb1f6153
#
_cell.length_a   1.000
_cell.length_b   1.000
_cell.length_c   1.000
_cell.angle_alpha   90.00
_cell.angle_beta   90.00
_cell.angle_gamma   90.00
#
_symmetry.space_group_name_H-M   'P 1'
#
loop_
_entity.id
_entity.type
_entity.pdbx_description
1 polymer ?
#
loop_
_entity_poly.entity_id
_entity_poly.type
_entity_poly.pdbx_seq_one_letter_code
_entity_poly.pdbx_strand_id
1 'polypeptide(L)'
;MTLWLGIDPGADGTGIALIRLTPVPVLLDHDVILNDTSEVGTVYIARVLGAIDRIRCGHFDATNDSGRPRMAVEAVNSPTGFAAGKRHPIDPAHLLGCAIVLGAVLAAYPDSVLVPPGGNGHGAYASYPPELVTAGERRRADWATRPAGQSTTIRHARSAFDVARQGPSCARRARLAHLTRQEPLL
;
A
#
# COMPACT_ATOMS: atom_id res chain seq x y z
N MET A 1 -7.01 -6.87 18.85
CA MET A 1 -6.45 -7.23 17.51
C MET A 1 -6.30 -5.95 16.70
N THR A 2 -5.22 -5.76 15.95
CA THR A 2 -4.96 -4.49 15.24
C THR A 2 -5.27 -4.62 13.75
N LEU A 3 -6.11 -3.71 13.24
CA LEU A 3 -6.40 -3.60 11.81
C LEU A 3 -5.46 -2.58 11.16
N TRP A 4 -4.97 -2.91 9.96
CA TRP A 4 -4.15 -2.02 9.15
C TRP A 4 -4.70 -1.93 7.74
N LEU A 5 -4.81 -0.72 7.24
CA LEU A 5 -5.17 -0.41 5.87
C LEU A 5 -3.90 0.06 5.14
N GLY A 6 -3.46 -0.72 4.17
CA GLY A 6 -2.33 -0.37 3.30
C GLY A 6 -2.81 0.28 2.03
N ILE A 7 -2.05 1.25 1.54
CA ILE A 7 -2.32 1.99 0.31
C ILE A 7 -1.06 2.04 -0.53
N ASP A 8 -1.18 1.66 -1.80
CA ASP A 8 -0.18 1.79 -2.86
C ASP A 8 -0.63 2.89 -3.82
N PRO A 9 -0.17 4.15 -3.64
CA PRO A 9 -0.61 5.27 -4.46
C PRO A 9 0.06 5.23 -5.83
N GLY A 10 -0.71 5.04 -6.87
CA GLY A 10 -0.22 5.00 -8.26
C GLY A 10 -0.95 5.97 -9.18
N ALA A 11 -0.26 6.44 -10.23
CA ALA A 11 -0.84 7.32 -11.25
C ALA A 11 -1.86 6.58 -12.13
N ASP A 12 -1.58 5.32 -12.47
CA ASP A 12 -2.45 4.49 -13.32
C ASP A 12 -3.46 3.68 -12.50
N GLY A 13 -3.18 3.48 -11.21
CA GLY A 13 -4.07 2.75 -10.31
C GLY A 13 -3.56 2.76 -8.88
N THR A 14 -4.47 2.92 -7.94
CA THR A 14 -4.19 2.88 -6.50
C THR A 14 -4.72 1.59 -5.91
N GLY A 15 -3.85 0.84 -5.24
CA GLY A 15 -4.21 -0.36 -4.49
C GLY A 15 -4.57 -0.04 -3.04
N ILE A 16 -5.55 -0.75 -2.51
CA ILE A 16 -5.99 -0.65 -1.12
C ILE A 16 -6.14 -2.07 -0.58
N ALA A 17 -5.64 -2.34 0.63
CA ALA A 17 -5.81 -3.64 1.28
C ALA A 17 -5.98 -3.48 2.79
N LEU A 18 -7.06 -4.01 3.33
CA LEU A 18 -7.30 -4.08 4.77
C LEU A 18 -6.91 -5.45 5.30
N ILE A 19 -6.05 -5.46 6.30
CA ILE A 19 -5.61 -6.69 6.93
C ILE A 19 -5.87 -6.68 8.44
N ARG A 20 -6.08 -7.88 8.99
CA ARG A 20 -5.97 -8.14 10.41
C ARG A 20 -4.59 -8.71 10.70
N LEU A 21 -3.86 -8.05 11.60
CA LEU A 21 -2.58 -8.57 12.08
C LEU A 21 -2.81 -9.65 13.13
N THR A 22 -2.47 -10.84 12.73
CA THR A 22 -2.33 -12.05 13.54
C THR A 22 -0.96 -12.64 13.23
N PRO A 23 -0.51 -13.73 13.85
CA PRO A 23 0.75 -14.37 13.44
C PRO A 23 0.85 -14.62 11.93
N VAL A 24 -0.27 -14.96 11.29
CA VAL A 24 -0.41 -14.96 9.83
C VAL A 24 -1.40 -13.85 9.45
N PRO A 25 -0.98 -12.80 8.74
CA PRO A 25 -1.87 -11.71 8.34
C PRO A 25 -3.06 -12.21 7.51
N VAL A 26 -4.26 -11.77 7.86
CA VAL A 26 -5.50 -12.13 7.17
C VAL A 26 -6.00 -10.93 6.39
N LEU A 27 -6.19 -11.09 5.08
CA LEU A 27 -6.85 -10.09 4.25
C LEU A 27 -8.35 -10.07 4.60
N LEU A 28 -8.89 -8.89 4.85
CA LEU A 28 -10.31 -8.70 5.16
C LEU A 28 -11.06 -8.06 4.00
N ASP A 29 -10.40 -7.12 3.30
CA ASP A 29 -10.97 -6.42 2.16
C ASP A 29 -9.85 -5.86 1.28
N HIS A 30 -10.12 -5.62 0.00
CA HIS A 30 -9.20 -4.96 -0.90
C HIS A 30 -9.93 -4.34 -2.08
N ASP A 31 -9.28 -3.35 -2.68
CA ASP A 31 -9.77 -2.73 -3.91
C ASP A 31 -8.59 -2.23 -4.76
N VAL A 32 -8.84 -2.01 -6.03
CA VAL A 32 -7.93 -1.31 -6.94
C VAL A 32 -8.72 -0.29 -7.74
N ILE A 33 -8.43 0.96 -7.51
CA ILE A 33 -9.05 2.08 -8.22
C ILE A 33 -8.17 2.41 -9.42
N LEU A 34 -8.64 2.10 -10.60
CA LEU A 34 -7.93 2.44 -11.84
C LEU A 34 -8.16 3.90 -12.19
N ASN A 35 -7.11 4.53 -12.71
CA ASN A 35 -7.22 5.83 -13.35
C ASN A 35 -7.53 5.61 -14.84
N ASP A 36 -8.71 6.03 -15.26
CA ASP A 36 -9.19 5.87 -16.63
C ASP A 36 -8.70 7.03 -17.55
N THR A 37 -7.89 7.92 -16.99
CA THR A 37 -7.34 9.10 -17.69
C THR A 37 -5.81 9.09 -17.66
N SER A 38 -5.18 9.81 -18.58
CA SER A 38 -3.71 9.96 -18.63
C SER A 38 -3.14 10.82 -17.50
N GLU A 39 -4.01 11.58 -16.80
CA GLU A 39 -3.59 12.51 -15.76
C GLU A 39 -4.34 12.21 -14.43
N VAL A 40 -3.65 12.46 -13.32
CA VAL A 40 -4.26 12.34 -11.99
C VAL A 40 -5.11 13.58 -11.71
N GLY A 41 -6.41 13.45 -11.96
CA GLY A 41 -7.39 14.51 -11.74
C GLY A 41 -8.20 14.34 -10.44
N THR A 42 -8.99 15.37 -10.13
CA THR A 42 -9.81 15.42 -8.90
C THR A 42 -10.82 14.28 -8.81
N VAL A 43 -11.37 13.82 -9.95
CA VAL A 43 -12.34 12.71 -10.00
C VAL A 43 -11.66 11.40 -9.56
N TYR A 44 -10.45 11.13 -10.07
CA TYR A 44 -9.70 9.95 -9.65
C TYR A 44 -9.36 9.99 -8.16
N ILE A 45 -8.86 11.14 -7.68
CA ILE A 45 -8.56 11.33 -6.24
C ILE A 45 -9.80 11.10 -5.39
N ALA A 46 -10.96 11.67 -5.76
CA ALA A 46 -12.20 11.47 -5.04
C ALA A 46 -12.63 10.00 -4.99
N ARG A 47 -12.47 9.25 -6.09
CA ARG A 47 -12.72 7.80 -6.13
C ARG A 47 -11.79 7.03 -5.18
N VAL A 48 -10.50 7.37 -5.15
CA VAL A 48 -9.52 6.77 -4.25
C VAL A 48 -9.90 7.03 -2.79
N LEU A 49 -10.14 8.28 -2.41
CA LEU A 49 -10.52 8.64 -1.04
C LEU A 49 -11.85 8.00 -0.62
N GLY A 50 -12.84 7.98 -1.52
CA GLY A 50 -14.13 7.33 -1.28
C GLY A 50 -13.99 5.81 -1.07
N ALA A 51 -13.10 5.14 -1.80
CA ALA A 51 -12.82 3.72 -1.61
C ALA A 51 -12.11 3.44 -0.26
N ILE A 52 -11.17 4.31 0.13
CA ILE A 52 -10.51 4.23 1.45
C ILE A 52 -11.55 4.36 2.57
N ASP A 53 -12.42 5.37 2.50
CA ASP A 53 -13.46 5.58 3.50
C ASP A 53 -14.45 4.41 3.56
N ARG A 54 -14.88 3.89 2.42
CA ARG A 54 -15.79 2.74 2.35
C ARG A 54 -15.23 1.52 3.07
N ILE A 55 -13.97 1.15 2.77
CA ILE A 55 -13.31 0.00 3.40
C ILE A 55 -13.08 0.27 4.90
N ARG A 56 -12.61 1.47 5.25
CA ARG A 56 -12.31 1.86 6.61
C ARG A 56 -13.55 1.91 7.51
N CYS A 57 -14.67 2.41 6.98
CA CYS A 57 -15.93 2.48 7.72
C CYS A 57 -16.68 1.15 7.72
N GLY A 58 -16.62 0.38 6.63
CA GLY A 58 -17.30 -0.91 6.52
C GLY A 58 -16.79 -1.96 7.51
N HIS A 59 -15.54 -1.82 7.96
CA HIS A 59 -14.93 -2.72 8.97
C HIS A 59 -14.78 -2.08 10.35
N PHE A 60 -15.39 -0.93 10.56
CA PHE A 60 -15.45 -0.29 11.87
C PHE A 60 -16.60 -0.90 12.69
N ASP A 61 -16.26 -1.74 13.64
CA ASP A 61 -17.19 -2.22 14.65
C ASP A 61 -17.02 -1.38 15.93
N ALA A 62 -17.97 -0.49 16.18
CA ALA A 62 -17.96 0.38 17.34
C ALA A 62 -18.10 -0.41 18.68
N THR A 63 -18.52 -1.68 18.59
CA THR A 63 -18.72 -2.55 19.77
C THR A 63 -17.46 -3.34 20.11
N ASN A 64 -16.52 -3.45 19.20
CA ASN A 64 -15.23 -4.11 19.40
C ASN A 64 -14.14 -3.08 19.69
N ASP A 65 -13.31 -3.36 20.69
CA ASP A 65 -12.13 -2.58 21.12
C ASP A 65 -11.03 -2.44 20.03
N SER A 66 -11.35 -2.88 18.80
CA SER A 66 -10.42 -2.88 17.65
C SER A 66 -10.16 -1.50 17.07
N GLY A 67 -10.98 -0.50 17.41
CA GLY A 67 -10.82 0.86 16.91
C GLY A 67 -10.86 0.98 15.37
N ARG A 68 -10.63 2.18 14.88
CA ARG A 68 -10.49 2.41 13.43
C ARG A 68 -9.19 1.77 12.91
N PRO A 69 -9.19 1.20 11.68
CA PRO A 69 -7.96 0.70 11.06
C PRO A 69 -6.87 1.79 11.03
N ARG A 70 -5.66 1.43 11.45
CA ARG A 70 -4.47 2.27 11.27
C ARG A 70 -4.08 2.26 9.80
N MET A 71 -3.53 3.36 9.32
CA MET A 71 -3.19 3.50 7.91
C MET A 71 -1.70 3.46 7.67
N ALA A 72 -1.30 2.77 6.61
CA ALA A 72 0.05 2.76 6.07
C ALA A 72 -0.01 3.08 4.58
N VAL A 73 0.86 3.97 4.12
CA VAL A 73 0.89 4.42 2.72
C VAL A 73 2.29 4.24 2.19
N GLU A 74 2.42 3.68 0.99
CA GLU A 74 3.72 3.59 0.32
C GLU A 74 4.23 4.99 -0.02
N ALA A 75 5.46 5.28 0.38
CA ALA A 75 6.09 6.55 0.05
C ALA A 75 6.53 6.58 -1.41
N VAL A 76 6.40 7.71 -2.05
CA VAL A 76 6.98 7.95 -3.37
C VAL A 76 8.42 8.39 -3.17
N ASN A 77 9.38 7.59 -3.63
CA ASN A 77 10.79 7.95 -3.56
C ASN A 77 11.26 8.68 -4.82
N SER A 78 12.40 9.35 -4.67
CA SER A 78 13.12 9.97 -5.79
C SER A 78 13.34 8.99 -6.96
N PRO A 79 13.40 9.48 -8.21
CA PRO A 79 13.43 8.68 -9.45
C PRO A 79 14.72 7.85 -9.66
N THR A 80 15.54 7.66 -8.65
CA THR A 80 16.75 6.83 -8.70
C THR A 80 16.42 5.35 -8.47
N GLY A 81 15.59 4.78 -9.32
CA GLY A 81 15.35 3.33 -9.36
C GLY A 81 16.51 2.61 -10.04
N PHE A 82 17.40 1.99 -9.28
CA PHE A 82 18.33 1.00 -9.81
C PHE A 82 17.68 -0.39 -9.68
N ALA A 83 17.01 -0.86 -10.72
CA ALA A 83 16.66 -2.25 -10.83
C ALA A 83 17.77 -2.95 -11.66
N ALA A 84 18.52 -3.86 -11.04
CA ALA A 84 19.48 -4.75 -11.68
C ALA A 84 20.49 -4.08 -12.64
N GLY A 85 21.06 -2.93 -12.25
CA GLY A 85 22.12 -2.27 -13.01
C GLY A 85 21.68 -1.56 -14.29
N LYS A 86 20.39 -1.57 -14.62
CA LYS A 86 19.81 -0.82 -15.73
C LYS A 86 19.02 0.36 -15.21
N ARG A 87 19.41 1.59 -15.59
CA ARG A 87 18.59 2.78 -15.40
C ARG A 87 17.38 2.68 -16.32
N HIS A 88 16.23 2.33 -15.79
CA HIS A 88 14.97 2.64 -16.46
C HIS A 88 14.59 4.06 -16.03
N PRO A 89 14.54 5.01 -16.97
CA PRO A 89 14.02 6.34 -16.65
C PRO A 89 12.56 6.16 -16.24
N ILE A 90 12.27 6.56 -14.99
CA ILE A 90 10.88 6.66 -14.54
C ILE A 90 10.33 7.90 -15.24
N ASP A 91 9.17 7.76 -15.86
CA ASP A 91 8.47 8.90 -16.44
C ASP A 91 8.16 9.93 -15.34
N PRO A 92 8.67 11.17 -15.45
CA PRO A 92 8.43 12.20 -14.45
C PRO A 92 6.95 12.49 -14.23
N ALA A 93 6.11 12.38 -15.26
CA ALA A 93 4.67 12.59 -15.18
C ALA A 93 4.02 11.50 -14.33
N HIS A 94 4.44 10.25 -14.52
CA HIS A 94 3.96 9.13 -13.69
C HIS A 94 4.37 9.30 -12.22
N LEU A 95 5.62 9.69 -11.94
CA LEU A 95 6.10 9.94 -10.58
C LEU A 95 5.32 11.09 -9.92
N LEU A 96 5.07 12.17 -10.66
CA LEU A 96 4.27 13.30 -10.17
C LEU A 96 2.84 12.86 -9.86
N GLY A 97 2.23 12.04 -10.73
CA GLY A 97 0.90 11.47 -10.49
C GLY A 97 0.85 10.66 -9.19
N CYS A 98 1.81 9.78 -8.95
CA CYS A 98 1.91 9.04 -7.68
C CYS A 98 2.06 9.99 -6.47
N ALA A 99 2.87 11.04 -6.59
CA ALA A 99 3.07 12.02 -5.52
C ALA A 99 1.79 12.84 -5.23
N ILE A 100 1.00 13.17 -6.25
CA ILE A 100 -0.30 13.85 -6.09
C ILE A 100 -1.28 12.95 -5.31
N VAL A 101 -1.39 11.68 -5.66
CA VAL A 101 -2.25 10.73 -4.93
C VAL A 101 -1.78 10.57 -3.50
N LEU A 102 -0.47 10.38 -3.27
CA LEU A 102 0.11 10.31 -1.93
C LEU A 102 -0.22 11.56 -1.11
N GLY A 103 -0.02 12.75 -1.68
CA GLY A 103 -0.32 14.01 -1.02
C GLY A 103 -1.78 14.15 -0.62
N ALA A 104 -2.70 13.75 -1.50
CA ALA A 104 -4.14 13.75 -1.23
C ALA A 104 -4.50 12.79 -0.08
N VAL A 105 -3.93 11.59 -0.07
CA VAL A 105 -4.14 10.61 1.01
C VAL A 105 -3.60 11.14 2.34
N LEU A 106 -2.40 11.70 2.37
CA LEU A 106 -1.81 12.24 3.59
C LEU A 106 -2.56 13.48 4.11
N ALA A 107 -3.10 14.31 3.22
CA ALA A 107 -3.93 15.45 3.60
C ALA A 107 -5.25 15.02 4.25
N ALA A 108 -5.89 13.96 3.71
CA ALA A 108 -7.12 13.42 4.26
C ALA A 108 -6.91 12.59 5.54
N TYR A 109 -5.74 11.94 5.65
CA TYR A 109 -5.40 11.02 6.76
C TYR A 109 -3.99 11.30 7.30
N PRO A 110 -3.79 12.40 8.03
CA PRO A 110 -2.47 12.87 8.46
C PRO A 110 -1.73 11.91 9.41
N ASP A 111 -2.45 11.02 10.10
CA ASP A 111 -1.85 10.01 11.00
C ASP A 111 -1.34 8.77 10.25
N SER A 112 -1.33 8.79 8.93
CA SER A 112 -0.86 7.68 8.11
C SER A 112 0.64 7.46 8.28
N VAL A 113 1.04 6.19 8.37
CA VAL A 113 2.45 5.79 8.47
C VAL A 113 3.02 5.61 7.07
N LEU A 114 4.12 6.32 6.77
CA LEU A 114 4.84 6.12 5.51
C LEU A 114 5.66 4.83 5.56
N VAL A 115 5.49 4.02 4.52
CA VAL A 115 6.25 2.79 4.29
C VAL A 115 7.19 3.00 3.10
N PRO A 116 8.49 2.72 3.23
CA PRO A 116 9.41 2.86 2.11
C PRO A 116 8.98 1.99 0.92
N PRO A 117 9.07 2.48 -0.33
CA PRO A 117 8.90 1.64 -1.49
C PRO A 117 10.07 0.66 -1.57
N GLY A 118 9.81 -0.56 -1.97
CA GLY A 118 10.86 -1.55 -2.09
C GLY A 118 10.34 -2.97 -2.18
N GLY A 119 10.06 -3.42 -3.39
CA GLY A 119 9.66 -4.80 -3.64
C GLY A 119 8.23 -5.14 -3.19
N ASN A 120 7.44 -4.17 -2.74
CA ASN A 120 6.03 -4.37 -2.43
C ASN A 120 5.29 -4.90 -3.66
N GLY A 121 4.42 -5.89 -3.47
CA GLY A 121 3.71 -6.55 -4.56
C GLY A 121 4.54 -7.54 -5.40
N HIS A 122 5.82 -7.76 -5.06
CA HIS A 122 6.74 -8.63 -5.79
C HIS A 122 7.16 -9.90 -5.04
N GLY A 123 6.56 -10.18 -3.90
CA GLY A 123 6.78 -11.44 -3.17
C GLY A 123 6.38 -12.65 -4.00
N ALA A 124 6.74 -13.85 -3.55
CA ALA A 124 6.26 -15.08 -4.18
C ALA A 124 4.74 -15.15 -4.10
N TYR A 125 4.09 -15.68 -5.13
CA TYR A 125 2.61 -15.75 -5.15
C TYR A 125 2.03 -16.47 -3.93
N ALA A 126 2.71 -17.52 -3.44
CA ALA A 126 2.28 -18.25 -2.24
C ALA A 126 2.34 -17.42 -0.94
N SER A 127 3.01 -16.26 -0.96
CA SER A 127 3.04 -15.35 0.20
C SER A 127 1.82 -14.43 0.30
N TYR A 128 0.96 -14.45 -0.74
CA TYR A 128 -0.25 -13.64 -0.79
C TYR A 128 -1.51 -14.47 -0.51
N PRO A 129 -2.55 -13.85 0.04
CA PRO A 129 -3.87 -14.46 0.13
C PRO A 129 -4.40 -14.90 -1.24
N PRO A 130 -5.22 -15.98 -1.31
CA PRO A 130 -5.75 -16.48 -2.57
C PRO A 130 -6.50 -15.43 -3.40
N GLU A 131 -7.13 -14.47 -2.76
CA GLU A 131 -7.89 -13.37 -3.39
C GLU A 131 -6.97 -12.44 -4.18
N LEU A 132 -5.71 -12.34 -3.78
CA LEU A 132 -4.68 -11.52 -4.44
C LEU A 132 -3.87 -12.31 -5.49
N VAL A 133 -4.26 -13.54 -5.82
CA VAL A 133 -3.61 -14.37 -6.85
C VAL A 133 -4.65 -14.79 -7.88
N THR A 134 -4.44 -14.38 -9.12
CA THR A 134 -5.38 -14.72 -10.20
C THR A 134 -5.40 -16.21 -10.53
N ALA A 135 -6.50 -16.69 -11.09
CA ALA A 135 -6.60 -18.08 -11.54
C ALA A 135 -5.54 -18.43 -12.61
N GLY A 136 -5.16 -17.45 -13.46
CA GLY A 136 -4.10 -17.63 -14.45
C GLY A 136 -2.72 -17.79 -13.83
N GLU A 137 -2.43 -17.05 -12.77
CA GLU A 137 -1.18 -17.16 -12.01
C GLU A 137 -1.07 -18.50 -11.29
N ARG A 138 -2.15 -18.94 -10.66
CA ARG A 138 -2.21 -20.26 -9.96
C ARG A 138 -2.05 -21.48 -10.87
N ARG A 139 -2.38 -21.37 -12.14
CA ARG A 139 -2.22 -22.46 -13.11
C ARG A 139 -0.79 -22.72 -13.56
N ARG A 140 0.15 -21.86 -13.23
CA ARG A 140 1.56 -22.03 -13.59
C ARG A 140 2.21 -23.08 -12.68
N ALA A 141 3.04 -23.95 -13.23
CA ALA A 141 3.66 -25.04 -12.48
C ALA A 141 4.56 -24.55 -11.31
N ASP A 142 5.17 -23.37 -11.47
CA ASP A 142 6.06 -22.74 -10.50
C ASP A 142 5.41 -21.63 -9.67
N TRP A 143 4.07 -21.56 -9.68
CA TRP A 143 3.33 -20.43 -9.09
C TRP A 143 3.72 -20.14 -7.63
N ALA A 144 3.96 -21.17 -6.83
CA ALA A 144 4.20 -21.01 -5.40
C ALA A 144 5.49 -20.24 -5.08
N THR A 145 6.54 -20.43 -5.88
CA THR A 145 7.87 -19.83 -5.66
C THR A 145 8.16 -18.66 -6.58
N ARG A 146 7.38 -18.51 -7.65
CA ARG A 146 7.58 -17.46 -8.64
C ARG A 146 7.26 -16.09 -8.04
N PRO A 147 8.14 -15.08 -8.25
CA PRO A 147 7.81 -13.69 -7.90
C PRO A 147 6.56 -13.23 -8.63
N ALA A 148 5.70 -12.50 -7.95
CA ALA A 148 4.49 -11.93 -8.53
C ALA A 148 4.86 -11.00 -9.69
N GLY A 149 4.25 -11.24 -10.86
CA GLY A 149 4.51 -10.47 -12.08
C GLY A 149 3.97 -9.05 -11.99
N GLN A 150 4.50 -8.21 -12.86
CA GLN A 150 4.10 -6.80 -12.95
C GLN A 150 2.78 -6.58 -13.71
N SER A 151 2.30 -7.59 -14.43
CA SER A 151 1.06 -7.44 -15.18
C SER A 151 -0.10 -7.57 -14.23
N THR A 152 -0.96 -6.64 -14.28
CA THR A 152 -2.34 -6.62 -13.85
C THR A 152 -2.63 -5.72 -12.65
N THR A 153 -3.82 -5.21 -12.70
CA THR A 153 -4.53 -4.45 -11.68
C THR A 153 -4.30 -5.00 -10.26
N ILE A 154 -4.31 -6.32 -10.09
CA ILE A 154 -4.14 -6.99 -8.79
C ILE A 154 -2.77 -6.74 -8.13
N ARG A 155 -1.74 -6.33 -8.90
CA ARG A 155 -0.43 -5.99 -8.35
C ARG A 155 -0.51 -4.85 -7.34
N HIS A 156 -1.35 -3.85 -7.60
CA HIS A 156 -1.53 -2.72 -6.69
C HIS A 156 -2.15 -3.18 -5.36
N ALA A 157 -3.10 -4.12 -5.39
CA ALA A 157 -3.64 -4.69 -4.17
C ALA A 157 -2.60 -5.53 -3.39
N ARG A 158 -1.70 -6.25 -4.09
CA ARG A 158 -0.57 -6.95 -3.45
C ARG A 158 0.41 -5.98 -2.80
N SER A 159 0.76 -4.90 -3.51
CA SER A 159 1.61 -3.85 -2.94
C SER A 159 0.98 -3.25 -1.68
N ALA A 160 -0.30 -2.90 -1.74
CA ALA A 160 -1.04 -2.39 -0.59
C ALA A 160 -1.09 -3.39 0.58
N PHE A 161 -1.22 -4.69 0.30
CA PHE A 161 -1.15 -5.74 1.33
C PHE A 161 0.22 -5.78 2.02
N ASP A 162 1.32 -5.70 1.26
CA ASP A 162 2.67 -5.65 1.81
C ASP A 162 2.92 -4.36 2.59
N VAL A 163 2.39 -3.23 2.13
CA VAL A 163 2.42 -1.93 2.84
C VAL A 163 1.69 -2.04 4.18
N ALA A 164 0.51 -2.65 4.21
CA ALA A 164 -0.24 -2.88 5.45
C ALA A 164 0.55 -3.74 6.45
N ARG A 165 1.23 -4.79 5.99
CA ARG A 165 2.07 -5.67 6.82
C ARG A 165 3.28 -4.94 7.42
N GLN A 166 3.86 -4.00 6.69
CA GLN A 166 5.04 -3.23 7.13
C GLN A 166 4.68 -2.06 8.04
N GLY A 167 3.44 -1.56 7.99
CA GLY A 167 2.96 -0.43 8.77
C GLY A 167 3.35 -0.45 10.25
N PRO A 168 3.15 -1.56 11.00
CA PRO A 168 3.53 -1.66 12.42
C PRO A 168 5.01 -1.40 12.69
N SER A 169 5.87 -1.98 11.87
CA SER A 169 7.34 -1.84 12.01
C SER A 169 7.79 -0.42 11.69
N CYS A 170 7.20 0.21 10.69
CA CYS A 170 7.47 1.60 10.34
C CYS A 170 6.96 2.56 11.42
N ALA A 171 5.77 2.35 11.94
CA ALA A 171 5.22 3.13 13.05
C ALA A 171 6.11 3.07 14.30
N ARG A 172 6.59 1.87 14.65
CA ARG A 172 7.52 1.70 15.78
C ARG A 172 8.84 2.43 15.56
N ARG A 173 9.41 2.33 14.37
CA ARG A 173 10.67 3.06 14.02
C ARG A 173 10.49 4.57 14.10
N ALA A 174 9.39 5.11 13.55
CA ALA A 174 9.10 6.53 13.60
C ALA A 174 8.96 7.04 15.05
N ARG A 175 8.27 6.27 15.91
CA ARG A 175 8.14 6.60 17.34
C ARG A 175 9.48 6.61 18.07
N LEU A 176 10.34 5.63 17.84
CA LEU A 176 11.67 5.57 18.44
C LEU A 176 12.54 6.75 17.99
N ALA A 177 12.55 7.08 16.70
CA ALA A 177 13.27 8.21 16.17
C ALA A 177 12.79 9.56 16.73
N HIS A 178 11.51 9.69 17.07
CA HIS A 178 10.97 10.87 17.73
C HIS A 178 11.47 11.00 19.18
N LEU A 179 11.48 9.91 19.93
CA LEU A 179 11.94 9.88 21.32
C LEU A 179 13.44 10.25 21.43
N THR A 180 14.29 9.71 20.55
CA THR A 180 15.73 10.02 20.55
C THR A 180 16.07 11.48 20.18
N ARG A 181 15.17 12.18 19.47
CA ARG A 181 15.35 13.60 19.15
C ARG A 181 14.92 14.55 20.26
N GLN A 182 14.17 14.06 21.24
CA GLN A 182 13.67 14.86 22.36
C GLN A 182 14.56 14.80 23.60
N GLU A 183 15.61 13.97 23.63
CA GLU A 183 16.60 14.03 24.69
C GLU A 183 17.42 15.32 24.56
N PRO A 184 17.31 16.27 25.49
CA PRO A 184 18.14 17.47 25.46
C PRO A 184 19.58 17.05 25.66
N LEU A 185 20.47 17.61 24.83
CA LEU A 185 21.90 17.62 25.10
C LEU A 185 22.10 18.41 26.42
N LEU A 186 22.24 17.69 27.52
CA LEU A 186 22.72 18.26 28.79
C LEU A 186 24.21 18.53 28.71
#